data_b2d149598b8207e4074bd3dda4d19244
#
_entry.id   b2d149598b8207e4074bd3dda4d19244
#
_cell.length_a   1.000
_cell.length_b   1.000
_cell.length_c   1.000
_cell.angle_alpha   90.00
_cell.angle_beta   90.00
_cell.angle_gamma   90.00
#
_symmetry.space_group_name_H-M   'P 1'
#
loop_
_entity.id
_entity.type
_entity.pdbx_description
1 polymer ?
#
loop_
_entity_poly.entity_id
_entity_poly.type
_entity_poly.pdbx_seq_one_letter_code
_entity_poly.pdbx_strand_id
1 'polypeptide(L)'
;MDSLPIDHQRRIVTHVAGMRALGLLLGMLPVLVVLGELEAPAIMWALALGNGLVWPWVARQIALSHPQPGAMERRNLYVDSAMGGVWIALMQFNVVPSVALASMLVMDKLAFGGLRLALPSVATLLGATLLIAALNDFAMAPQSSTAAALATVPLLLVYPSAIAYSAYVLSQRVRRKSAALEALSRTDPLTGLANRRAVMAAAEHELRRFRRSGHRASLLVIDIDRFRQLNEQYGAAAGDAALR
;
A
#
# COMPACT_ATOMS: atom_id res chain seq x y z
N MET A 1 9.52 6.68 3.44
CA MET A 1 10.22 6.22 2.21
C MET A 1 11.68 6.66 2.18
N ASP A 2 12.01 7.85 2.66
CA ASP A 2 13.36 8.45 2.53
C ASP A 2 14.44 7.82 3.41
N SER A 3 14.07 7.21 4.51
CA SER A 3 14.98 6.51 5.43
C SER A 3 15.34 5.08 5.01
N LEU A 4 14.75 4.58 3.92
CA LEU A 4 15.00 3.23 3.43
C LEU A 4 16.25 3.18 2.53
N PRO A 5 16.96 2.04 2.47
CA PRO A 5 18.05 1.83 1.52
C PRO A 5 17.60 2.09 0.07
N ILE A 6 18.49 2.61 -0.77
CA ILE A 6 18.18 3.01 -2.16
C ILE A 6 17.57 1.87 -2.97
N ASP A 7 18.06 0.65 -2.83
CA ASP A 7 17.51 -0.52 -3.53
C ASP A 7 16.05 -0.81 -3.14
N HIS A 8 15.71 -0.55 -1.89
CA HIS A 8 14.34 -0.69 -1.41
C HIS A 8 13.44 0.39 -1.99
N GLN A 9 13.92 1.65 -2.04
CA GLN A 9 13.20 2.75 -2.68
C GLN A 9 12.94 2.46 -4.17
N ARG A 10 13.92 1.95 -4.92
CA ARG A 10 13.77 1.58 -6.34
C ARG A 10 12.72 0.51 -6.57
N ARG A 11 12.63 -0.50 -5.69
CA ARG A 11 11.58 -1.54 -5.76
C ARG A 11 10.19 -0.94 -5.52
N ILE A 12 10.07 -0.02 -4.57
CA ILE A 12 8.79 0.68 -4.31
C ILE A 12 8.41 1.50 -5.55
N VAL A 13 9.31 2.30 -6.11
CA VAL A 13 9.07 3.09 -7.33
C VAL A 13 8.57 2.19 -8.47
N THR A 14 9.21 1.05 -8.69
CA THR A 14 8.79 0.11 -9.75
C THR A 14 7.39 -0.43 -9.52
N HIS A 15 7.04 -0.75 -8.27
CA HIS A 15 5.70 -1.22 -7.92
C HIS A 15 4.65 -0.12 -8.09
N VAL A 16 4.92 1.09 -7.59
CA VAL A 16 4.04 2.25 -7.73
C VAL A 16 3.83 2.60 -9.21
N ALA A 17 4.89 2.55 -10.02
CA ALA A 17 4.79 2.80 -11.46
C ALA A 17 3.87 1.80 -12.18
N GLY A 18 3.88 0.52 -11.78
CA GLY A 18 2.94 -0.49 -12.30
C GLY A 18 1.48 -0.17 -11.95
N MET A 19 1.22 0.21 -10.70
CA MET A 19 -0.13 0.60 -10.26
C MET A 19 -0.59 1.90 -10.93
N ARG A 20 0.31 2.90 -11.07
CA ARG A 20 0.06 4.13 -11.85
C ARG A 20 -0.32 3.82 -13.28
N ALA A 21 0.45 2.96 -13.96
CA ALA A 21 0.17 2.58 -15.34
C ALA A 21 -1.22 1.94 -15.48
N LEU A 22 -1.58 1.02 -14.59
CA LEU A 22 -2.90 0.40 -14.58
C LEU A 22 -4.01 1.44 -14.33
N GLY A 23 -3.86 2.27 -13.29
CA GLY A 23 -4.86 3.27 -12.92
C GLY A 23 -5.09 4.32 -14.02
N LEU A 24 -4.01 4.87 -14.59
CA LEU A 24 -4.10 5.87 -15.64
C LEU A 24 -4.62 5.28 -16.96
N LEU A 25 -4.25 4.04 -17.30
CA LEU A 25 -4.79 3.35 -18.47
C LEU A 25 -6.31 3.14 -18.34
N LEU A 26 -6.77 2.66 -17.19
CA LEU A 26 -8.19 2.43 -16.93
C LEU A 26 -8.95 3.76 -16.80
N GLY A 27 -8.36 4.77 -16.15
CA GLY A 27 -8.93 6.10 -15.98
C GLY A 27 -9.04 6.87 -17.29
N MET A 28 -8.16 6.60 -18.26
CA MET A 28 -8.19 7.20 -19.59
C MET A 28 -9.47 6.81 -20.35
N LEU A 29 -10.00 5.60 -20.17
CA LEU A 29 -11.17 5.12 -20.91
C LEU A 29 -12.38 6.06 -20.79
N PRO A 30 -12.88 6.37 -19.58
CA PRO A 30 -14.01 7.29 -19.44
C PRO A 30 -13.65 8.73 -19.87
N VAL A 31 -12.40 9.17 -19.67
CA VAL A 31 -11.95 10.49 -20.16
C VAL A 31 -12.12 10.60 -21.66
N LEU A 32 -11.66 9.60 -22.43
CA LEU A 32 -11.78 9.61 -23.89
C LEU A 32 -13.25 9.61 -24.35
N VAL A 33 -14.13 8.87 -23.67
CA VAL A 33 -15.57 8.87 -24.00
C VAL A 33 -16.17 10.25 -23.78
N VAL A 34 -15.91 10.88 -22.61
CA VAL A 34 -16.43 12.23 -22.31
C VAL A 34 -15.86 13.28 -23.26
N LEU A 35 -14.57 13.20 -23.63
CA LEU A 35 -13.98 14.10 -24.64
C LEU A 35 -14.66 13.96 -26.00
N GLY A 36 -15.08 12.75 -26.40
CA GLY A 36 -15.86 12.51 -27.60
C GLY A 36 -17.24 13.15 -27.54
N GLU A 37 -17.93 13.04 -26.43
CA GLU A 37 -19.27 13.65 -26.19
C GLU A 37 -19.22 15.17 -26.16
N LEU A 38 -18.11 15.76 -25.71
CA LEU A 38 -17.88 17.20 -25.68
C LEU A 38 -17.31 17.75 -26.98
N GLU A 39 -17.13 16.92 -28.01
CA GLU A 39 -16.47 17.30 -29.28
C GLU A 39 -15.13 18.01 -29.05
N ALA A 40 -14.36 17.51 -28.06
CA ALA A 40 -13.14 18.16 -27.58
C ALA A 40 -12.09 18.24 -28.71
N PRO A 41 -11.27 19.33 -28.75
CA PRO A 41 -10.24 19.50 -29.74
C PRO A 41 -9.15 18.44 -29.68
N ALA A 42 -8.49 18.15 -30.81
CA ALA A 42 -7.48 17.08 -30.94
C ALA A 42 -6.35 17.17 -29.90
N ILE A 43 -6.01 18.36 -29.43
CA ILE A 43 -4.99 18.55 -28.40
C ILE A 43 -5.38 17.87 -27.07
N MET A 44 -6.66 17.89 -26.67
CA MET A 44 -7.11 17.22 -25.43
C MET A 44 -7.00 15.70 -25.55
N TRP A 45 -7.28 15.15 -26.73
CA TRP A 45 -7.06 13.72 -26.99
C TRP A 45 -5.58 13.34 -26.90
N ALA A 46 -4.69 14.14 -27.50
CA ALA A 46 -3.26 13.91 -27.41
C ALA A 46 -2.75 13.97 -25.94
N LEU A 47 -3.25 14.93 -25.15
CA LEU A 47 -2.93 15.05 -23.73
C LEU A 47 -3.45 13.86 -22.90
N ALA A 48 -4.68 13.39 -23.18
CA ALA A 48 -5.24 12.23 -22.51
C ALA A 48 -4.43 10.95 -22.78
N LEU A 49 -4.11 10.72 -24.05
CA LEU A 49 -3.25 9.58 -24.46
C LEU A 49 -1.84 9.71 -23.87
N GLY A 50 -1.25 10.89 -23.89
CA GLY A 50 0.06 11.14 -23.27
C GLY A 50 0.04 10.88 -21.76
N ASN A 51 -0.99 11.34 -21.05
CA ASN A 51 -1.15 11.10 -19.63
C ASN A 51 -1.35 9.60 -19.32
N GLY A 52 -2.21 8.90 -20.07
CA GLY A 52 -2.52 7.49 -19.82
C GLY A 52 -1.40 6.53 -20.20
N LEU A 53 -0.70 6.79 -21.31
CA LEU A 53 0.24 5.83 -21.90
C LEU A 53 1.71 6.21 -21.71
N VAL A 54 2.06 7.51 -21.74
CA VAL A 54 3.45 7.97 -21.70
C VAL A 54 3.89 8.36 -20.29
N TRP A 55 3.07 9.11 -19.56
CA TRP A 55 3.41 9.63 -18.24
C TRP A 55 3.84 8.56 -17.23
N PRO A 56 3.23 7.35 -17.13
CA PRO A 56 3.68 6.35 -16.18
C PRO A 56 5.15 5.96 -16.34
N TRP A 57 5.61 5.88 -17.59
CA TRP A 57 6.99 5.53 -17.92
C TRP A 57 7.94 6.69 -17.65
N VAL A 58 7.54 7.90 -18.02
CA VAL A 58 8.32 9.13 -17.77
C VAL A 58 8.50 9.34 -16.26
N ALA A 59 7.42 9.29 -15.49
CA ALA A 59 7.46 9.43 -14.04
C ALA A 59 8.38 8.38 -13.37
N ARG A 60 8.29 7.12 -13.82
CA ARG A 60 9.18 6.05 -13.36
C ARG A 60 10.64 6.36 -13.65
N GLN A 61 10.98 6.80 -14.86
CA GLN A 61 12.36 7.12 -15.22
C GLN A 61 12.89 8.31 -14.43
N ILE A 62 12.11 9.37 -14.29
CA ILE A 62 12.45 10.54 -13.46
C ILE A 62 12.76 10.09 -12.02
N ALA A 63 11.92 9.24 -11.42
CA ALA A 63 12.13 8.77 -10.06
C ALA A 63 13.38 7.88 -9.93
N LEU A 64 13.60 6.96 -10.87
CA LEU A 64 14.75 6.03 -10.81
C LEU A 64 16.10 6.71 -11.08
N SER A 65 16.11 7.82 -11.84
CA SER A 65 17.31 8.60 -12.13
C SER A 65 17.67 9.60 -11.01
N HIS A 66 16.76 9.84 -10.05
CA HIS A 66 16.98 10.79 -8.98
C HIS A 66 17.82 10.17 -7.84
N PRO A 67 18.74 10.94 -7.19
CA PRO A 67 19.53 10.46 -6.04
C PRO A 67 18.68 9.90 -4.88
N GLN A 68 17.46 10.40 -4.73
CA GLN A 68 16.48 9.95 -3.74
C GLN A 68 15.17 9.49 -4.45
N PRO A 69 15.13 8.26 -4.97
CA PRO A 69 14.00 7.78 -5.77
C PRO A 69 12.65 7.88 -5.05
N GLY A 70 12.61 7.59 -3.75
CA GLY A 70 11.40 7.66 -2.94
C GLY A 70 10.84 9.07 -2.77
N ALA A 71 11.70 10.08 -2.63
CA ALA A 71 11.29 11.47 -2.54
C ALA A 71 10.71 11.98 -3.86
N MET A 72 11.36 11.60 -4.97
CA MET A 72 10.90 11.97 -6.31
C MET A 72 9.57 11.29 -6.66
N GLU A 73 9.42 10.03 -6.28
CA GLU A 73 8.16 9.31 -6.48
C GLU A 73 6.98 9.98 -5.74
N ARG A 74 7.19 10.48 -4.51
CA ARG A 74 6.16 11.27 -3.81
C ARG A 74 5.76 12.53 -4.59
N ARG A 75 6.73 13.22 -5.22
CA ARG A 75 6.42 14.38 -6.08
C ARG A 75 5.60 13.96 -7.29
N ASN A 76 5.94 12.85 -7.93
CA ASN A 76 5.16 12.30 -9.05
C ASN A 76 3.72 11.98 -8.63
N LEU A 77 3.50 11.46 -7.40
CA LEU A 77 2.15 11.19 -6.89
C LEU A 77 1.32 12.46 -6.68
N TYR A 78 1.94 13.61 -6.36
CA TYR A 78 1.24 14.90 -6.36
C TYR A 78 0.92 15.37 -7.78
N VAL A 79 1.83 15.18 -8.73
CA VAL A 79 1.58 15.47 -10.15
C VAL A 79 0.41 14.64 -10.68
N ASP A 80 0.35 13.35 -10.35
CA ASP A 80 -0.79 12.48 -10.71
C ASP A 80 -2.12 13.06 -10.19
N SER A 81 -2.13 13.56 -8.95
CA SER A 81 -3.32 14.17 -8.35
C SER A 81 -3.70 15.47 -9.02
N ALA A 82 -2.72 16.32 -9.36
CA ALA A 82 -2.97 17.55 -10.14
C ALA A 82 -3.55 17.23 -11.52
N MET A 83 -2.96 16.28 -12.24
CA MET A 83 -3.47 15.82 -13.54
C MET A 83 -4.90 15.27 -13.46
N GLY A 84 -5.20 14.49 -12.39
CA GLY A 84 -6.56 14.02 -12.16
C GLY A 84 -7.54 15.17 -11.95
N GLY A 85 -7.15 16.19 -11.18
CA GLY A 85 -7.93 17.40 -11.00
C GLY A 85 -8.19 18.16 -12.30
N VAL A 86 -7.16 18.26 -13.17
CA VAL A 86 -7.28 18.83 -14.53
C VAL A 86 -8.33 18.07 -15.32
N TRP A 87 -8.28 16.74 -15.36
CA TRP A 87 -9.24 15.93 -16.10
C TRP A 87 -10.66 16.06 -15.56
N ILE A 88 -10.86 16.13 -14.24
CA ILE A 88 -12.19 16.35 -13.65
C ILE A 88 -12.80 17.67 -14.17
N ALA A 89 -12.03 18.75 -14.20
CA ALA A 89 -12.50 20.03 -14.69
C ALA A 89 -12.74 20.03 -16.22
N LEU A 90 -11.83 19.44 -17.01
CA LEU A 90 -11.97 19.34 -18.46
C LEU A 90 -13.13 18.44 -18.89
N MET A 91 -13.49 17.44 -18.10
CA MET A 91 -14.73 16.65 -18.27
C MET A 91 -15.99 17.38 -17.77
N GLN A 92 -15.90 18.68 -17.47
CA GLN A 92 -17.01 19.50 -16.99
C GLN A 92 -17.73 18.87 -15.78
N PHE A 93 -16.95 18.28 -14.86
CA PHE A 93 -17.47 17.60 -13.66
C PHE A 93 -18.42 16.43 -13.93
N ASN A 94 -18.26 15.73 -15.06
CA ASN A 94 -19.05 14.52 -15.34
C ASN A 94 -18.97 13.57 -14.16
N VAL A 95 -20.08 13.30 -13.45
CA VAL A 95 -20.07 12.79 -12.07
C VAL A 95 -19.41 11.42 -11.98
N VAL A 96 -19.83 10.44 -12.79
CA VAL A 96 -19.36 9.04 -12.65
C VAL A 96 -17.85 8.92 -12.90
N PRO A 97 -17.28 9.39 -14.01
CA PRO A 97 -15.84 9.41 -14.22
C PRO A 97 -15.06 10.22 -13.20
N SER A 98 -15.57 11.40 -12.82
CA SER A 98 -14.88 12.30 -11.89
C SER A 98 -14.74 11.69 -10.49
N VAL A 99 -15.82 11.11 -9.97
CA VAL A 99 -15.80 10.42 -8.66
C VAL A 99 -14.90 9.18 -8.70
N ALA A 100 -14.95 8.41 -9.79
CA ALA A 100 -14.09 7.23 -9.94
C ALA A 100 -12.61 7.61 -9.99
N LEU A 101 -12.23 8.63 -10.77
CA LEU A 101 -10.85 9.13 -10.84
C LEU A 101 -10.36 9.68 -9.48
N ALA A 102 -11.18 10.51 -8.83
CA ALA A 102 -10.84 11.03 -7.51
C ALA A 102 -10.66 9.91 -6.48
N SER A 103 -11.57 8.93 -6.46
CA SER A 103 -11.50 7.78 -5.55
C SER A 103 -10.26 6.94 -5.81
N MET A 104 -9.93 6.65 -7.07
CA MET A 104 -8.72 5.94 -7.46
C MET A 104 -7.46 6.66 -6.93
N LEU A 105 -7.36 7.97 -7.18
CA LEU A 105 -6.19 8.75 -6.79
C LEU A 105 -6.03 8.85 -5.26
N VAL A 106 -7.13 9.00 -4.52
CA VAL A 106 -7.10 9.01 -3.05
C VAL A 106 -6.69 7.64 -2.50
N MET A 107 -7.29 6.57 -3.02
CA MET A 107 -7.02 5.20 -2.59
C MET A 107 -5.56 4.82 -2.79
N ASP A 108 -4.97 5.23 -3.90
CA ASP A 108 -3.56 5.06 -4.23
C ASP A 108 -2.65 5.70 -3.17
N LYS A 109 -2.90 6.96 -2.83
CA LYS A 109 -2.10 7.69 -1.84
C LYS A 109 -2.28 7.14 -0.43
N LEU A 110 -3.49 6.70 -0.08
CA LEU A 110 -3.74 6.01 1.18
C LEU A 110 -2.96 4.68 1.27
N ALA A 111 -2.93 3.92 0.18
CA ALA A 111 -2.22 2.65 0.13
C ALA A 111 -0.69 2.82 0.25
N PHE A 112 -0.11 3.86 -0.35
CA PHE A 112 1.34 4.06 -0.39
C PHE A 112 1.92 4.92 0.72
N GLY A 113 1.17 5.85 1.28
CA GLY A 113 1.69 6.80 2.27
C GLY A 113 0.71 7.20 3.38
N GLY A 114 -0.44 6.53 3.44
CA GLY A 114 -1.46 6.83 4.43
C GLY A 114 -1.99 8.26 4.33
N LEU A 115 -2.58 8.76 5.41
CA LEU A 115 -3.16 10.10 5.46
C LEU A 115 -2.12 11.22 5.21
N ARG A 116 -0.85 11.00 5.58
CA ARG A 116 0.21 11.99 5.39
C ARG A 116 0.47 12.30 3.91
N LEU A 117 0.25 11.34 3.02
CA LEU A 117 0.36 11.54 1.58
C LEU A 117 -1.00 11.91 0.96
N ALA A 118 -2.08 11.30 1.42
CA ALA A 118 -3.40 11.48 0.83
C ALA A 118 -3.95 12.91 1.02
N LEU A 119 -3.85 13.50 2.21
CA LEU A 119 -4.40 14.83 2.47
C LEU A 119 -3.81 15.93 1.58
N PRO A 120 -2.46 16.10 1.47
CA PRO A 120 -1.92 17.09 0.54
C PRO A 120 -2.19 16.74 -0.92
N SER A 121 -2.30 15.45 -1.29
CA SER A 121 -2.68 15.04 -2.64
C SER A 121 -4.12 15.44 -3.00
N VAL A 122 -5.05 15.32 -2.06
CA VAL A 122 -6.43 15.81 -2.22
C VAL A 122 -6.44 17.32 -2.39
N ALA A 123 -5.68 18.06 -1.57
CA ALA A 123 -5.56 19.51 -1.73
C ALA A 123 -5.01 19.89 -3.11
N THR A 124 -4.01 19.15 -3.62
CA THR A 124 -3.44 19.34 -4.95
C THR A 124 -4.47 19.05 -6.05
N LEU A 125 -5.24 17.95 -5.92
CA LEU A 125 -6.32 17.59 -6.83
C LEU A 125 -7.37 18.69 -6.89
N LEU A 126 -7.89 19.11 -5.73
CA LEU A 126 -8.91 20.16 -5.64
C LEU A 126 -8.41 21.49 -6.16
N GLY A 127 -7.17 21.87 -5.82
CA GLY A 127 -6.57 23.11 -6.31
C GLY A 127 -6.42 23.12 -7.83
N ALA A 128 -5.97 22.03 -8.43
CA ALA A 128 -5.89 21.89 -9.88
C ALA A 128 -7.29 21.90 -10.53
N THR A 129 -8.26 21.21 -9.95
CA THR A 129 -9.65 21.22 -10.42
C THR A 129 -10.23 22.64 -10.43
N LEU A 130 -10.09 23.36 -9.33
CA LEU A 130 -10.60 24.72 -9.22
C LEU A 130 -9.90 25.69 -10.17
N LEU A 131 -8.59 25.58 -10.32
CA LEU A 131 -7.82 26.41 -11.24
C LEU A 131 -8.29 26.23 -12.69
N ILE A 132 -8.40 24.97 -13.16
CA ILE A 132 -8.82 24.68 -14.52
C ILE A 132 -10.31 25.00 -14.73
N ALA A 133 -11.16 24.76 -13.72
CA ALA A 133 -12.57 25.16 -13.77
C ALA A 133 -12.71 26.68 -13.95
N ALA A 134 -11.93 27.46 -13.19
CA ALA A 134 -11.94 28.93 -13.32
C ALA A 134 -11.47 29.42 -14.71
N LEU A 135 -10.48 28.72 -15.32
CA LEU A 135 -10.00 29.02 -16.67
C LEU A 135 -11.00 28.63 -17.78
N ASN A 136 -11.97 27.76 -17.44
CA ASN A 136 -13.06 27.33 -18.34
C ASN A 136 -14.43 27.87 -17.89
N ASP A 137 -14.47 29.04 -17.25
CA ASP A 137 -15.72 29.73 -16.82
C ASP A 137 -16.66 28.82 -16.01
N PHE A 138 -16.12 27.89 -15.24
CA PHE A 138 -16.87 26.88 -14.47
C PHE A 138 -17.91 26.12 -15.31
N ALA A 139 -17.57 25.78 -16.55
CA ALA A 139 -18.43 24.94 -17.40
C ALA A 139 -18.75 23.62 -16.67
N MET A 140 -20.03 23.31 -16.51
CA MET A 140 -20.51 22.13 -15.79
C MET A 140 -21.52 21.34 -16.61
N ALA A 141 -21.22 20.05 -16.83
CA ALA A 141 -22.13 19.05 -17.39
C ALA A 141 -22.07 17.77 -16.55
N PRO A 142 -22.66 17.79 -15.33
CA PRO A 142 -22.48 16.70 -14.36
C PRO A 142 -23.18 15.41 -14.75
N GLN A 143 -24.05 15.43 -15.74
CA GLN A 143 -24.78 14.25 -16.21
C GLN A 143 -23.82 13.29 -16.93
N SER A 144 -23.82 12.03 -16.52
CA SER A 144 -23.03 11.00 -17.16
C SER A 144 -23.88 10.20 -18.15
N SER A 145 -23.42 10.09 -19.37
CA SER A 145 -24.02 9.18 -20.34
C SER A 145 -23.84 7.72 -19.95
N THR A 146 -24.64 6.83 -20.50
CA THR A 146 -24.47 5.39 -20.36
C THR A 146 -23.10 4.92 -20.86
N ALA A 147 -22.58 5.53 -21.93
CA ALA A 147 -21.27 5.20 -22.49
C ALA A 147 -20.15 5.59 -21.53
N ALA A 148 -20.17 6.81 -20.96
CA ALA A 148 -19.20 7.26 -19.97
C ALA A 148 -19.25 6.40 -18.69
N ALA A 149 -20.45 6.05 -18.22
CA ALA A 149 -20.63 5.16 -17.07
C ALA A 149 -20.05 3.76 -17.33
N LEU A 150 -20.37 3.13 -18.47
CA LEU A 150 -19.82 1.82 -18.85
C LEU A 150 -18.29 1.86 -19.01
N ALA A 151 -17.74 2.91 -19.63
CA ALA A 151 -16.29 3.08 -19.76
C ALA A 151 -15.59 3.23 -18.39
N THR A 152 -16.31 3.64 -17.33
CA THR A 152 -15.76 3.77 -15.98
C THR A 152 -15.76 2.42 -15.21
N VAL A 153 -16.58 1.46 -15.61
CA VAL A 153 -16.69 0.15 -14.91
C VAL A 153 -15.34 -0.57 -14.76
N PRO A 154 -14.46 -0.66 -15.78
CA PRO A 154 -13.15 -1.29 -15.64
C PRO A 154 -12.30 -0.64 -14.54
N LEU A 155 -12.32 0.71 -14.45
CA LEU A 155 -11.60 1.44 -13.40
C LEU A 155 -12.13 1.08 -12.00
N LEU A 156 -13.45 1.04 -11.83
CA LEU A 156 -14.11 0.75 -10.54
C LEU A 156 -13.93 -0.70 -10.08
N LEU A 157 -13.80 -1.65 -10.97
CA LEU A 157 -13.67 -3.07 -10.63
C LEU A 157 -12.21 -3.51 -10.56
N VAL A 158 -11.42 -3.21 -11.58
CA VAL A 158 -10.06 -3.75 -11.71
C VAL A 158 -9.10 -3.04 -10.76
N TYR A 159 -9.17 -1.72 -10.65
CA TYR A 159 -8.19 -0.97 -9.87
C TYR A 159 -8.27 -1.25 -8.36
N PRO A 160 -9.45 -1.19 -7.70
CA PRO A 160 -9.57 -1.56 -6.29
C PRO A 160 -9.18 -3.02 -6.03
N SER A 161 -9.52 -3.93 -6.94
CA SER A 161 -9.13 -5.33 -6.84
C SER A 161 -7.61 -5.52 -6.89
N ALA A 162 -6.91 -4.78 -7.76
CA ALA A 162 -5.46 -4.79 -7.85
C ALA A 162 -4.80 -4.25 -6.58
N ILE A 163 -5.32 -3.15 -5.99
CA ILE A 163 -4.85 -2.62 -4.71
C ILE A 163 -5.09 -3.64 -3.58
N ALA A 164 -6.28 -4.19 -3.49
CA ALA A 164 -6.62 -5.19 -2.46
C ALA A 164 -5.70 -6.42 -2.56
N TYR A 165 -5.46 -6.92 -3.78
CA TYR A 165 -4.54 -8.02 -4.01
C TYR A 165 -3.09 -7.67 -3.62
N SER A 166 -2.62 -6.47 -3.96
CA SER A 166 -1.29 -5.98 -3.56
C SER A 166 -1.14 -5.91 -2.04
N ALA A 167 -2.14 -5.39 -1.34
CA ALA A 167 -2.19 -5.33 0.12
C ALA A 167 -2.20 -6.74 0.75
N TYR A 168 -2.96 -7.68 0.18
CA TYR A 168 -2.99 -9.07 0.62
C TYR A 168 -1.61 -9.74 0.48
N VAL A 169 -0.97 -9.62 -0.67
CA VAL A 169 0.38 -10.19 -0.91
C VAL A 169 1.40 -9.59 0.06
N LEU A 170 1.36 -8.27 0.29
CA LEU A 170 2.25 -7.61 1.25
C LEU A 170 2.01 -8.11 2.67
N SER A 171 0.77 -8.22 3.11
CA SER A 171 0.38 -8.77 4.42
C SER A 171 0.92 -10.19 4.62
N GLN A 172 0.78 -11.06 3.61
CA GLN A 172 1.33 -12.42 3.67
C GLN A 172 2.88 -12.43 3.80
N ARG A 173 3.57 -11.54 3.08
CA ARG A 173 5.04 -11.41 3.18
C ARG A 173 5.46 -10.96 4.58
N VAL A 174 4.76 -9.99 5.16
CA VAL A 174 5.03 -9.50 6.52
C VAL A 174 4.81 -10.61 7.54
N ARG A 175 3.68 -11.32 7.47
CA ARG A 175 3.38 -12.46 8.36
C ARG A 175 4.45 -13.55 8.30
N ARG A 176 4.90 -13.92 7.08
CA ARG A 176 5.97 -14.93 6.90
C ARG A 176 7.30 -14.48 7.49
N LYS A 177 7.67 -13.20 7.30
CA LYS A 177 8.90 -12.64 7.89
C LYS A 177 8.82 -12.59 9.41
N SER A 178 7.69 -12.17 9.99
CA SER A 178 7.48 -12.17 11.44
C SER A 178 7.56 -13.57 12.02
N ALA A 179 6.91 -14.56 11.40
CA ALA A 179 6.99 -15.95 11.83
C ALA A 179 8.41 -16.52 11.72
N ALA A 180 9.17 -16.13 10.68
CA ALA A 180 10.58 -16.53 10.53
C ALA A 180 11.47 -15.92 11.63
N LEU A 181 11.27 -14.63 11.96
CA LEU A 181 11.98 -13.96 13.05
C LEU A 181 11.65 -14.61 14.41
N GLU A 182 10.38 -14.89 14.65
CA GLU A 182 9.93 -15.58 15.87
C GLU A 182 10.51 -16.99 15.96
N ALA A 183 10.61 -17.69 14.81
CA ALA A 183 11.26 -18.99 14.73
C ALA A 183 12.77 -18.95 15.03
N LEU A 184 13.44 -17.82 14.78
CA LEU A 184 14.85 -17.61 15.10
C LEU A 184 15.05 -17.15 16.55
N SER A 185 14.02 -16.63 17.21
CA SER A 185 14.09 -16.28 18.62
C SER A 185 14.38 -17.53 19.47
N ARG A 186 15.31 -17.41 20.40
CA ARG A 186 15.64 -18.44 21.37
C ARG A 186 15.02 -18.19 22.74
N THR A 187 14.39 -17.05 22.92
CA THR A 187 13.81 -16.61 24.20
C THR A 187 12.29 -16.49 24.09
N ASP A 188 11.63 -16.75 25.17
CA ASP A 188 10.20 -16.48 25.37
C ASP A 188 10.00 -14.97 25.65
N PRO A 189 9.11 -14.28 24.90
CA PRO A 189 8.97 -12.82 25.04
C PRO A 189 8.34 -12.37 26.36
N LEU A 190 7.61 -13.24 27.05
CA LEU A 190 6.96 -12.92 28.32
C LEU A 190 7.94 -13.02 29.50
N THR A 191 8.68 -14.11 29.55
CA THR A 191 9.53 -14.47 30.69
C THR A 191 11.00 -14.12 30.48
N GLY A 192 11.44 -13.89 29.24
CA GLY A 192 12.86 -13.70 28.91
C GLY A 192 13.69 -14.99 28.98
N LEU A 193 13.11 -16.10 29.39
CA LEU A 193 13.77 -17.40 29.49
C LEU A 193 13.93 -18.05 28.10
N ALA A 194 14.73 -19.12 28.04
CA ALA A 194 14.83 -19.92 26.82
C ALA A 194 13.46 -20.51 26.46
N ASN A 195 13.03 -20.27 25.22
CA ASN A 195 11.78 -20.83 24.74
C ASN A 195 11.88 -22.36 24.53
N ARG A 196 10.75 -23.03 24.36
CA ARG A 196 10.68 -24.49 24.18
C ARG A 196 11.68 -25.02 23.17
N ARG A 197 11.86 -24.33 22.02
CA ARG A 197 12.80 -24.73 20.98
C ARG A 197 14.25 -24.69 21.46
N ALA A 198 14.63 -23.61 22.15
CA ALA A 198 15.98 -23.46 22.69
C ALA A 198 16.29 -24.51 23.76
N VAL A 199 15.31 -24.81 24.63
CA VAL A 199 15.42 -25.85 25.67
C VAL A 199 15.57 -27.23 25.01
N MET A 200 14.75 -27.57 24.02
CA MET A 200 14.87 -28.87 23.32
C MET A 200 16.22 -29.02 22.61
N ALA A 201 16.71 -27.97 21.94
CA ALA A 201 18.03 -28.00 21.31
C ALA A 201 19.19 -28.17 22.33
N ALA A 202 19.08 -27.52 23.49
CA ALA A 202 20.03 -27.69 24.59
C ALA A 202 19.98 -29.11 25.16
N ALA A 203 18.79 -29.67 25.38
CA ALA A 203 18.62 -31.04 25.86
C ALA A 203 19.22 -32.08 24.88
N GLU A 204 18.98 -31.91 23.58
CA GLU A 204 19.61 -32.77 22.56
C GLU A 204 21.13 -32.65 22.57
N HIS A 205 21.66 -31.43 22.76
CA HIS A 205 23.11 -31.20 22.85
C HIS A 205 23.71 -31.94 24.02
N GLU A 206 23.11 -31.82 25.23
CA GLU A 206 23.58 -32.50 26.45
C GLU A 206 23.44 -34.03 26.33
N LEU A 207 22.39 -34.53 25.67
CA LEU A 207 22.23 -35.96 25.42
C LEU A 207 23.35 -36.49 24.52
N ARG A 208 23.72 -35.74 23.45
CA ARG A 208 24.86 -36.10 22.59
C ARG A 208 26.19 -36.03 23.36
N ARG A 209 26.35 -35.06 24.25
CA ARG A 209 27.52 -34.93 25.14
C ARG A 209 27.64 -36.11 26.09
N PHE A 210 26.55 -36.50 26.75
CA PHE A 210 26.50 -37.69 27.60
C PHE A 210 26.93 -38.94 26.86
N ARG A 211 26.42 -39.17 25.64
CA ARG A 211 26.78 -40.34 24.84
C ARG A 211 28.29 -40.41 24.44
N ARG A 212 28.95 -39.24 24.33
CA ARG A 212 30.37 -39.17 23.97
C ARG A 212 31.32 -39.22 25.17
N SER A 213 30.97 -38.57 26.26
CA SER A 213 31.88 -38.34 27.37
C SER A 213 31.42 -38.93 28.70
N GLY A 214 30.24 -39.52 28.78
CA GLY A 214 29.64 -40.00 30.02
C GLY A 214 29.23 -38.90 31.01
N HIS A 215 29.30 -37.63 30.61
CA HIS A 215 28.92 -36.49 31.48
C HIS A 215 27.43 -36.54 31.80
N ARG A 216 27.09 -36.64 33.07
CA ARG A 216 25.68 -36.72 33.50
C ARG A 216 25.03 -35.36 33.46
N ALA A 217 23.78 -35.30 32.99
CA ALA A 217 22.93 -34.13 33.02
C ALA A 217 21.59 -34.49 33.70
N SER A 218 20.94 -33.52 34.32
CA SER A 218 19.62 -33.68 34.91
C SER A 218 18.65 -32.69 34.27
N LEU A 219 17.42 -33.12 34.09
CA LEU A 219 16.32 -32.27 33.60
C LEU A 219 15.36 -32.05 34.78
N LEU A 220 15.10 -30.78 35.09
CA LEU A 220 14.07 -30.35 36.05
C LEU A 220 12.89 -29.77 35.24
N VAL A 221 11.70 -30.27 35.51
CA VAL A 221 10.44 -29.74 34.97
C VAL A 221 9.67 -29.09 36.12
N ILE A 222 9.28 -27.85 35.95
CA ILE A 222 8.52 -27.07 36.90
C ILE A 222 7.18 -26.70 36.29
N ASP A 223 6.08 -26.84 37.03
CA ASP A 223 4.73 -26.44 36.63
C ASP A 223 4.08 -25.61 37.75
N ILE A 224 3.16 -24.72 37.36
CA ILE A 224 2.42 -23.90 38.32
C ILE A 224 1.06 -24.55 38.58
N ASP A 225 0.84 -24.99 39.82
CA ASP A 225 -0.42 -25.58 40.21
C ASP A 225 -1.59 -24.63 40.00
N ARG A 226 -2.64 -25.14 39.37
CA ARG A 226 -3.90 -24.41 39.09
C ARG A 226 -3.72 -23.10 38.33
N PHE A 227 -2.70 -22.98 37.48
CA PHE A 227 -2.43 -21.77 36.70
C PHE A 227 -3.66 -21.30 35.86
N ARG A 228 -4.43 -22.25 35.33
CA ARG A 228 -5.66 -21.96 34.64
C ARG A 228 -6.70 -21.26 35.52
N GLN A 229 -6.87 -21.73 36.77
CA GLN A 229 -7.80 -21.11 37.74
C GLN A 229 -7.34 -19.71 38.12
N LEU A 230 -6.04 -19.47 38.24
CA LEU A 230 -5.46 -18.14 38.47
C LEU A 230 -5.87 -17.18 37.36
N ASN A 231 -5.74 -17.59 36.09
CA ASN A 231 -6.14 -16.78 34.93
C ASN A 231 -7.65 -16.52 34.89
N GLU A 232 -8.48 -17.53 35.19
CA GLU A 232 -9.94 -17.40 35.19
C GLU A 232 -10.43 -16.48 36.34
N GLN A 233 -9.77 -16.49 37.48
CA GLN A 233 -10.17 -15.70 38.67
C GLN A 233 -9.62 -14.27 38.63
N TYR A 234 -8.37 -14.05 38.18
CA TYR A 234 -7.66 -12.78 38.31
C TYR A 234 -7.29 -12.14 36.93
N GLY A 235 -7.64 -12.82 35.84
CA GLY A 235 -7.35 -12.36 34.48
C GLY A 235 -5.94 -12.70 33.99
N ALA A 236 -5.73 -12.62 32.66
CA ALA A 236 -4.46 -13.00 32.03
C ALA A 236 -3.25 -12.18 32.51
N ALA A 237 -3.46 -10.91 32.88
CA ALA A 237 -2.37 -10.06 33.38
C ALA A 237 -1.77 -10.58 34.73
N ALA A 238 -2.59 -11.20 35.60
CA ALA A 238 -2.14 -11.83 36.83
C ALA A 238 -1.36 -13.11 36.55
N GLY A 239 -1.80 -13.90 35.56
CA GLY A 239 -1.04 -15.06 35.09
C GLY A 239 0.31 -14.70 34.50
N ASP A 240 0.35 -13.67 33.67
CA ASP A 240 1.60 -13.14 33.09
C ASP A 240 2.58 -12.67 34.19
N ALA A 241 2.08 -12.03 35.25
CA ALA A 241 2.89 -11.62 36.36
C ALA A 241 3.42 -12.82 37.19
N ALA A 242 2.64 -13.88 37.29
CA ALA A 242 3.06 -15.12 38.01
C ALA A 242 4.13 -15.91 37.21
N LEU A 243 4.20 -15.73 35.88
CA LEU A 243 5.20 -16.38 35.03
C LEU A 243 6.53 -15.62 34.95
N ARG A 244 6.58 -14.34 35.33
CA ARG A 244 7.79 -13.48 35.38
C ARG A 244 8.53 -13.62 36.70
#